data_5709eeaeafcd1f2fd02f4ab0a5848f6d
#
_entry.id   5709eeaeafcd1f2fd02f4ab0a5848f6d
#
_cell.length_a   1.000
_cell.length_b   1.000
_cell.length_c   1.000
_cell.angle_alpha   90.00
_cell.angle_beta   90.00
_cell.angle_gamma   90.00
#
_symmetry.space_group_name_H-M   'P 1'
#
loop_
_entity.id
_entity.type
_entity.pdbx_description
1 polymer ?
#
loop_
_entity_poly.entity_id
_entity_poly.type
_entity_poly.pdbx_seq_one_letter_code
_entity_poly.pdbx_strand_id
1 'polypeptide(L)'
;MNNTFFITGTDTGIGKTFVTCILMQFIKFHHKKVIGMKPIAAGVDKTKGETANEDVNLLNYESSLKLKVGEVNTYSFDEPIAPHIAAQKYNIEIDFKKIKTHAATLKSRTDYLLIEGAGGYLVPLGESTSIADLVDELNIPIIVVIGIKLGCINHSLLTIEAIIKRGQKIFGWVANILDNNMLEVDANISSLKQRIKQPLIASIPYSPDRKPENLKNYVTWPNDL
;
A
#
# COMPACT_ATOMS: atom_id res chain seq x y z
N MET A 1 -16.08 6.69 -3.97
CA MET A 1 -15.91 5.37 -3.32
C MET A 1 -15.59 5.61 -1.84
N ASN A 2 -16.60 5.73 -1.00
CA ASN A 2 -16.38 5.86 0.45
C ASN A 2 -15.68 4.60 0.97
N ASN A 3 -14.79 4.74 1.95
CA ASN A 3 -14.02 3.65 2.58
C ASN A 3 -13.16 2.84 1.58
N THR A 4 -12.61 3.51 0.57
CA THR A 4 -11.58 2.96 -0.32
C THR A 4 -10.33 3.81 -0.19
N PHE A 5 -9.17 3.18 0.00
CA PHE A 5 -7.90 3.88 0.23
C PHE A 5 -6.80 3.31 -0.65
N PHE A 6 -5.95 4.19 -1.16
CA PHE A 6 -4.74 3.79 -1.85
C PHE A 6 -3.56 3.77 -0.87
N ILE A 7 -2.88 2.65 -0.79
CA ILE A 7 -1.70 2.50 0.07
C ILE A 7 -0.46 2.70 -0.78
N THR A 8 0.23 3.80 -0.57
CA THR A 8 1.54 4.06 -1.18
C THR A 8 2.64 4.06 -0.13
N GLY A 9 3.86 4.18 -0.55
CA GLY A 9 5.00 4.25 0.36
C GLY A 9 6.09 5.18 -0.12
N THR A 10 7.00 5.50 0.79
CA THR A 10 8.17 6.34 0.51
C THR A 10 9.27 5.60 -0.25
N ASP A 11 9.18 4.26 -0.34
CA ASP A 11 10.20 3.42 -0.99
C ASP A 11 9.67 1.99 -1.21
N THR A 12 10.48 1.15 -1.87
CA THR A 12 10.32 -0.30 -1.92
C THR A 12 10.88 -0.93 -0.63
N GLY A 13 10.36 -2.07 -0.20
CA GLY A 13 10.86 -2.80 0.97
C GLY A 13 10.56 -2.16 2.33
N ILE A 14 9.70 -1.14 2.39
CA ILE A 14 9.33 -0.45 3.64
C ILE A 14 8.17 -1.11 4.38
N GLY A 15 7.70 -2.29 3.92
CA GLY A 15 6.65 -3.05 4.58
C GLY A 15 5.24 -2.57 4.28
N LYS A 16 4.97 -2.03 3.07
CA LYS A 16 3.59 -1.64 2.67
C LYS A 16 2.59 -2.76 2.92
N THR A 17 2.86 -3.95 2.39
CA THR A 17 1.98 -5.11 2.48
C THR A 17 1.75 -5.53 3.92
N PHE A 18 2.79 -5.55 4.74
CA PHE A 18 2.67 -5.82 6.16
C PHE A 18 1.76 -4.80 6.87
N VAL A 19 1.96 -3.51 6.63
CA VAL A 19 1.11 -2.43 7.16
C VAL A 19 -0.32 -2.56 6.63
N THR A 20 -0.51 -2.85 5.34
CA THR A 20 -1.84 -3.07 4.75
C THR A 20 -2.57 -4.21 5.47
N CYS A 21 -1.89 -5.33 5.73
CA CYS A 21 -2.44 -6.45 6.50
C CYS A 21 -2.81 -6.05 7.94
N ILE A 22 -2.00 -5.22 8.63
CA ILE A 22 -2.33 -4.70 9.97
C ILE A 22 -3.60 -3.84 9.93
N LEU A 23 -3.72 -2.94 8.94
CA LEU A 23 -4.93 -2.12 8.75
C LEU A 23 -6.16 -3.01 8.46
N MET A 24 -6.00 -4.07 7.68
CA MET A 24 -7.08 -5.05 7.43
C MET A 24 -7.49 -5.78 8.70
N GLN A 25 -6.55 -6.21 9.53
CA GLN A 25 -6.83 -6.82 10.83
C GLN A 25 -7.56 -5.84 11.78
N PHE A 26 -7.15 -4.56 11.78
CA PHE A 26 -7.84 -3.52 12.55
C PHE A 26 -9.30 -3.34 12.07
N ILE A 27 -9.55 -3.27 10.77
CA ILE A 27 -10.89 -3.13 10.20
C ILE A 27 -11.77 -4.34 10.54
N LYS A 28 -11.22 -5.56 10.44
CA LYS A 28 -11.93 -6.80 10.84
C LYS A 28 -12.25 -6.83 12.33
N PHE A 29 -11.34 -6.34 13.17
CA PHE A 29 -11.57 -6.25 14.62
C PHE A 29 -12.76 -5.36 14.98
N HIS A 30 -13.06 -4.35 14.17
CA HIS A 30 -14.25 -3.50 14.26
C HIS A 30 -15.48 -4.06 13.52
N HIS A 31 -15.51 -5.37 13.26
CA HIS A 31 -16.63 -6.09 12.62
C HIS A 31 -16.98 -5.58 11.21
N LYS A 32 -16.04 -4.98 10.48
CA LYS A 32 -16.21 -4.56 9.09
C LYS A 32 -15.56 -5.54 8.13
N LYS A 33 -16.17 -5.72 6.96
CA LYS A 33 -15.56 -6.51 5.86
C LYS A 33 -14.52 -5.65 5.14
N VAL A 34 -13.38 -6.25 4.84
CA VAL A 34 -12.28 -5.60 4.10
C VAL A 34 -11.73 -6.53 3.03
N ILE A 35 -11.37 -5.96 1.88
CA ILE A 35 -10.62 -6.62 0.82
C ILE A 35 -9.33 -5.84 0.57
N GLY A 36 -8.22 -6.57 0.41
CA GLY A 36 -6.95 -6.04 -0.08
C GLY A 36 -6.82 -6.30 -1.57
N MET A 37 -6.41 -5.29 -2.35
CA MET A 37 -6.17 -5.38 -3.78
C MET A 37 -4.73 -4.95 -4.09
N LYS A 38 -4.01 -5.73 -4.88
CA LYS A 38 -2.70 -5.39 -5.44
C LYS A 38 -2.85 -5.33 -6.96
N PRO A 39 -3.22 -4.19 -7.55
CA PRO A 39 -3.55 -4.14 -8.98
C PRO A 39 -2.38 -4.50 -9.88
N ILE A 40 -1.16 -4.18 -9.46
CA ILE A 40 0.06 -4.46 -10.22
C ILE A 40 1.06 -5.13 -9.28
N ALA A 41 1.52 -6.32 -9.67
CA ALA A 41 2.52 -7.09 -8.93
C ALA A 41 3.61 -7.60 -9.87
N ALA A 42 4.85 -7.62 -9.39
CA ALA A 42 6.02 -8.17 -10.07
C ALA A 42 6.77 -9.13 -9.13
N GLY A 43 7.41 -10.15 -9.69
CA GLY A 43 8.13 -11.15 -8.92
C GLY A 43 7.23 -12.31 -8.47
N VAL A 44 6.73 -13.09 -9.43
CA VAL A 44 6.08 -14.38 -9.18
C VAL A 44 7.09 -15.50 -9.39
N ASP A 45 7.50 -16.18 -8.34
CA ASP A 45 8.48 -17.26 -8.46
C ASP A 45 7.81 -18.58 -8.88
N LYS A 46 7.64 -18.73 -10.18
CA LYS A 46 7.08 -19.96 -10.77
C LYS A 46 7.94 -21.21 -10.51
N THR A 47 9.24 -21.03 -10.22
CA THR A 47 10.14 -22.17 -9.93
C THR A 47 9.81 -22.79 -8.57
N LYS A 48 9.22 -22.02 -7.67
CA LYS A 48 8.69 -22.51 -6.39
C LYS A 48 7.23 -22.99 -6.46
N GLY A 49 6.64 -23.05 -7.66
CA GLY A 49 5.25 -23.39 -7.86
C GLY A 49 4.27 -22.29 -7.43
N GLU A 50 4.74 -21.04 -7.29
CA GLU A 50 3.90 -19.91 -6.93
C GLU A 50 2.95 -19.54 -8.07
N THR A 51 1.69 -19.31 -7.75
CA THR A 51 0.64 -18.88 -8.68
C THR A 51 0.40 -17.38 -8.64
N ALA A 52 0.96 -16.69 -7.63
CA ALA A 52 0.85 -15.25 -7.42
C ALA A 52 2.05 -14.72 -6.63
N ASN A 53 2.31 -13.44 -6.76
CA ASN A 53 3.26 -12.68 -5.94
C ASN A 53 2.90 -12.78 -4.44
N GLU A 54 3.91 -12.78 -3.56
CA GLU A 54 3.75 -12.91 -2.11
C GLU A 54 2.80 -11.83 -1.54
N ASP A 55 2.92 -10.57 -1.96
CA ASP A 55 2.03 -9.48 -1.52
C ASP A 55 0.57 -9.77 -1.88
N VAL A 56 0.30 -10.28 -3.09
CA VAL A 56 -1.04 -10.66 -3.55
C VAL A 56 -1.62 -11.77 -2.68
N ASN A 57 -0.80 -12.79 -2.37
CA ASN A 57 -1.22 -13.90 -1.53
C ASN A 57 -1.56 -13.44 -0.11
N LEU A 58 -0.73 -12.58 0.49
CA LEU A 58 -0.96 -12.04 1.83
C LEU A 58 -2.23 -11.20 1.90
N LEU A 59 -2.42 -10.27 0.96
CA LEU A 59 -3.63 -9.43 0.89
C LEU A 59 -4.90 -10.27 0.69
N ASN A 60 -4.82 -11.30 -0.16
CA ASN A 60 -5.95 -12.21 -0.37
C ASN A 60 -6.26 -13.03 0.87
N TYR A 61 -5.23 -13.55 1.55
CA TYR A 61 -5.38 -14.29 2.81
C TYR A 61 -6.05 -13.45 3.90
N GLU A 62 -5.65 -12.17 4.02
CA GLU A 62 -6.21 -11.23 4.98
C GLU A 62 -7.61 -10.70 4.62
N SER A 63 -8.05 -10.89 3.38
CA SER A 63 -9.37 -10.43 2.94
C SER A 63 -10.50 -11.16 3.64
N SER A 64 -11.60 -10.45 3.93
CA SER A 64 -12.79 -11.02 4.57
C SER A 64 -13.55 -12.00 3.67
N LEU A 65 -13.24 -12.02 2.39
CA LEU A 65 -13.82 -12.93 1.41
C LEU A 65 -12.72 -13.81 0.81
N LYS A 66 -13.06 -15.06 0.53
CA LYS A 66 -12.18 -15.95 -0.21
C LYS A 66 -12.27 -15.61 -1.71
N LEU A 67 -11.19 -15.05 -2.26
CA LEU A 67 -11.13 -14.55 -3.63
C LEU A 67 -10.13 -15.37 -4.46
N LYS A 68 -10.35 -15.42 -5.78
CA LYS A 68 -9.33 -15.93 -6.71
C LYS A 68 -8.23 -14.87 -6.86
N VAL A 69 -7.00 -15.29 -7.13
CA VAL A 69 -5.85 -14.38 -7.36
C VAL A 69 -6.18 -13.28 -8.37
N GLY A 70 -6.77 -13.65 -9.52
CA GLY A 70 -7.13 -12.69 -10.56
C GLY A 70 -8.25 -11.71 -10.17
N GLU A 71 -8.94 -11.91 -9.03
CA GLU A 71 -9.91 -10.94 -8.51
C GLU A 71 -9.23 -9.84 -7.69
N VAL A 72 -8.04 -10.07 -7.12
CA VAL A 72 -7.31 -9.11 -6.30
C VAL A 72 -6.09 -8.50 -7.00
N ASN A 73 -5.67 -9.08 -8.13
CA ASN A 73 -4.54 -8.65 -8.93
C ASN A 73 -4.93 -8.52 -10.40
N THR A 74 -4.69 -7.34 -11.00
CA THR A 74 -5.08 -7.05 -12.40
C THR A 74 -3.94 -7.37 -13.38
N TYR A 75 -2.70 -7.06 -12.98
CA TYR A 75 -1.49 -7.28 -13.75
C TYR A 75 -0.44 -7.98 -12.89
N SER A 76 0.02 -9.13 -13.37
CA SER A 76 1.06 -9.94 -12.74
C SER A 76 2.23 -10.13 -13.68
N PHE A 77 3.43 -9.84 -13.20
CA PHE A 77 4.67 -10.02 -13.95
C PHE A 77 5.59 -10.99 -13.21
N ASP A 78 6.27 -11.86 -13.96
CA ASP A 78 7.10 -12.90 -13.38
C ASP A 78 8.38 -12.35 -12.74
N GLU A 79 9.04 -11.40 -13.40
CA GLU A 79 10.31 -10.88 -12.91
C GLU A 79 10.12 -9.80 -11.83
N PRO A 80 10.96 -9.78 -10.75
CA PRO A 80 10.95 -8.74 -9.71
C PRO A 80 11.67 -7.47 -10.19
N ILE A 81 11.16 -6.83 -11.24
CA ILE A 81 11.68 -5.61 -11.84
C ILE A 81 10.65 -4.49 -11.81
N ALA A 82 11.05 -3.28 -12.18
CA ALA A 82 10.14 -2.13 -12.19
C ALA A 82 8.92 -2.39 -13.09
N PRO A 83 7.69 -2.03 -12.68
CA PRO A 83 6.45 -2.38 -13.38
C PRO A 83 6.43 -1.99 -14.86
N HIS A 84 6.91 -0.79 -15.20
CA HIS A 84 6.95 -0.33 -16.60
C HIS A 84 7.92 -1.14 -17.48
N ILE A 85 9.07 -1.57 -16.92
CA ILE A 85 10.04 -2.43 -17.62
C ILE A 85 9.43 -3.80 -17.87
N ALA A 86 8.76 -4.37 -16.86
CA ALA A 86 8.04 -5.63 -17.01
C ALA A 86 6.94 -5.52 -18.07
N ALA A 87 6.10 -4.49 -17.97
CA ALA A 87 5.01 -4.24 -18.93
C ALA A 87 5.54 -4.12 -20.38
N GLN A 88 6.61 -3.36 -20.58
CA GLN A 88 7.26 -3.23 -21.88
C GLN A 88 7.80 -4.57 -22.40
N LYS A 89 8.46 -5.36 -21.54
CA LYS A 89 9.00 -6.68 -21.88
C LYS A 89 7.92 -7.65 -22.36
N TYR A 90 6.74 -7.61 -21.73
CA TYR A 90 5.60 -8.46 -22.10
C TYR A 90 4.66 -7.82 -23.14
N ASN A 91 5.00 -6.64 -23.67
CA ASN A 91 4.15 -5.87 -24.58
C ASN A 91 2.73 -5.66 -24.04
N ILE A 92 2.64 -5.32 -22.75
CA ILE A 92 1.39 -5.08 -22.03
C ILE A 92 1.30 -3.59 -21.71
N GLU A 93 0.19 -2.96 -22.07
CA GLU A 93 -0.17 -1.62 -21.61
C GLU A 93 -0.98 -1.75 -20.31
N ILE A 94 -0.59 -0.98 -19.26
CA ILE A 94 -1.29 -0.94 -18.00
C ILE A 94 -2.47 0.05 -18.10
N ASP A 95 -3.67 -0.48 -18.32
CA ASP A 95 -4.91 0.28 -18.45
C ASP A 95 -5.49 0.61 -17.05
N PHE A 96 -5.47 1.89 -16.68
CA PHE A 96 -5.98 2.38 -15.40
C PHE A 96 -7.50 2.25 -15.29
N LYS A 97 -8.24 2.36 -16.39
CA LYS A 97 -9.70 2.16 -16.40
C LYS A 97 -10.07 0.72 -16.06
N LYS A 98 -9.29 -0.24 -16.55
CA LYS A 98 -9.45 -1.65 -16.18
C LYS A 98 -9.21 -1.86 -14.69
N ILE A 99 -8.15 -1.25 -14.11
CA ILE A 99 -7.88 -1.30 -12.66
C ILE A 99 -9.04 -0.67 -11.88
N LYS A 100 -9.53 0.50 -12.30
CA LYS A 100 -10.66 1.20 -11.67
C LYS A 100 -11.96 0.38 -11.68
N THR A 101 -12.28 -0.24 -12.81
CA THR A 101 -13.44 -1.12 -12.93
C THR A 101 -13.32 -2.33 -12.02
N HIS A 102 -12.14 -2.93 -11.96
CA HIS A 102 -11.84 -4.05 -11.08
C HIS A 102 -11.99 -3.64 -9.60
N ALA A 103 -11.42 -2.51 -9.19
CA ALA A 103 -11.57 -1.96 -7.84
C ALA A 103 -13.04 -1.68 -7.48
N ALA A 104 -13.85 -1.15 -8.41
CA ALA A 104 -15.28 -0.91 -8.21
C ALA A 104 -16.05 -2.22 -7.97
N THR A 105 -15.71 -3.29 -8.71
CA THR A 105 -16.29 -4.63 -8.54
C THR A 105 -15.96 -5.20 -7.15
N LEU A 106 -14.72 -5.08 -6.68
CA LEU A 106 -14.35 -5.51 -5.33
C LEU A 106 -15.04 -4.69 -4.26
N LYS A 107 -15.09 -3.35 -4.43
CA LYS A 107 -15.73 -2.44 -3.47
C LYS A 107 -17.21 -2.73 -3.27
N SER A 108 -17.94 -3.19 -4.28
CA SER A 108 -19.36 -3.56 -4.15
C SER A 108 -19.61 -4.77 -3.23
N ARG A 109 -18.55 -5.51 -2.86
CA ARG A 109 -18.61 -6.75 -2.07
C ARG A 109 -18.10 -6.60 -0.63
N THR A 110 -17.65 -5.39 -0.25
CA THR A 110 -16.98 -5.15 1.04
C THR A 110 -17.27 -3.77 1.59
N ASP A 111 -17.12 -3.59 2.92
CA ASP A 111 -17.25 -2.28 3.56
C ASP A 111 -16.02 -1.41 3.30
N TYR A 112 -14.82 -2.02 3.25
CA TYR A 112 -13.52 -1.34 3.04
C TYR A 112 -12.74 -2.01 1.93
N LEU A 113 -12.11 -1.20 1.07
CA LEU A 113 -11.17 -1.67 0.05
C LEU A 113 -9.83 -0.96 0.22
N LEU A 114 -8.76 -1.72 0.43
CA LEU A 114 -7.39 -1.21 0.48
C LEU A 114 -6.67 -1.60 -0.81
N ILE A 115 -6.25 -0.61 -1.60
CA ILE A 115 -5.56 -0.82 -2.89
C ILE A 115 -4.09 -0.50 -2.70
N GLU A 116 -3.23 -1.49 -2.79
CA GLU A 116 -1.80 -1.32 -2.57
C GLU A 116 -1.04 -1.08 -3.88
N GLY A 117 -0.28 0.00 -3.94
CA GLY A 117 0.62 0.33 -5.04
C GLY A 117 1.91 -0.52 -5.05
N ALA A 118 2.63 -0.47 -6.15
CA ALA A 118 3.94 -1.10 -6.32
C ALA A 118 5.05 -0.06 -6.14
N GLY A 119 5.95 -0.27 -5.17
CA GLY A 119 7.04 0.66 -4.88
C GLY A 119 6.57 1.99 -4.28
N GLY A 120 7.16 3.11 -4.71
CA GLY A 120 6.82 4.46 -4.26
C GLY A 120 5.78 5.15 -5.13
N TYR A 121 5.38 6.38 -4.72
CA TYR A 121 4.30 7.14 -5.36
C TYR A 121 4.56 7.55 -6.82
N LEU A 122 5.83 7.79 -7.20
CA LEU A 122 6.20 8.19 -8.56
C LEU A 122 6.78 7.03 -9.40
N VAL A 123 6.60 5.77 -8.98
CA VAL A 123 7.09 4.62 -9.74
C VAL A 123 6.41 4.59 -11.12
N PRO A 124 7.20 4.52 -12.22
CA PRO A 124 6.66 4.47 -13.57
C PRO A 124 5.83 3.20 -13.83
N LEU A 125 4.72 3.37 -14.55
CA LEU A 125 3.85 2.29 -15.01
C LEU A 125 3.80 2.17 -16.53
N GLY A 126 4.32 3.16 -17.23
CA GLY A 126 4.43 3.25 -18.67
C GLY A 126 5.47 4.29 -19.07
N GLU A 127 5.52 4.67 -20.35
CA GLU A 127 6.48 5.64 -20.86
C GLU A 127 6.32 7.03 -20.22
N SER A 128 5.08 7.48 -20.03
CA SER A 128 4.75 8.79 -19.45
C SER A 128 3.82 8.71 -18.23
N THR A 129 3.49 7.53 -17.75
CA THR A 129 2.55 7.29 -16.66
C THR A 129 3.24 6.66 -15.45
N SER A 130 2.67 6.90 -14.27
CA SER A 130 3.20 6.49 -12.97
C SER A 130 2.10 5.99 -12.03
N ILE A 131 2.48 5.53 -10.85
CA ILE A 131 1.53 5.24 -9.75
C ILE A 131 0.69 6.48 -9.40
N ALA A 132 1.27 7.69 -9.49
CA ALA A 132 0.54 8.93 -9.22
C ALA A 132 -0.63 9.12 -10.21
N ASP A 133 -0.43 8.81 -11.49
CA ASP A 133 -1.49 8.91 -12.50
C ASP A 133 -2.59 7.85 -12.30
N LEU A 134 -2.23 6.65 -11.83
CA LEU A 134 -3.21 5.66 -11.40
C LEU A 134 -4.05 6.15 -10.22
N VAL A 135 -3.42 6.82 -9.25
CA VAL A 135 -4.12 7.41 -8.10
C VAL A 135 -5.07 8.53 -8.54
N ASP A 136 -4.65 9.36 -9.49
CA ASP A 136 -5.51 10.39 -10.09
C ASP A 136 -6.75 9.77 -10.76
N GLU A 137 -6.58 8.67 -11.53
CA GLU A 137 -7.70 7.96 -12.16
C GLU A 137 -8.64 7.33 -11.14
N LEU A 138 -8.10 6.77 -10.04
CA LEU A 138 -8.90 6.17 -8.97
C LEU A 138 -9.65 7.22 -8.16
N ASN A 139 -9.06 8.40 -7.96
CA ASN A 139 -9.59 9.54 -7.19
C ASN A 139 -10.07 9.11 -5.78
N ILE A 140 -9.19 8.47 -5.03
CA ILE A 140 -9.44 7.97 -3.68
C ILE A 140 -8.35 8.47 -2.72
N PRO A 141 -8.65 8.63 -1.41
CA PRO A 141 -7.67 9.10 -0.44
C PRO A 141 -6.51 8.12 -0.27
N ILE A 142 -5.35 8.67 0.06
CA ILE A 142 -4.08 7.97 0.16
C ILE A 142 -3.70 7.76 1.63
N ILE A 143 -3.22 6.56 1.96
CA ILE A 143 -2.47 6.27 3.18
C ILE A 143 -1.00 6.11 2.79
N VAL A 144 -0.11 6.87 3.43
CA VAL A 144 1.33 6.84 3.14
C VAL A 144 2.05 6.01 4.18
N VAL A 145 2.68 4.92 3.76
CA VAL A 145 3.55 4.11 4.62
C VAL A 145 4.97 4.68 4.56
N ILE A 146 5.52 4.98 5.74
CA ILE A 146 6.86 5.49 5.92
C ILE A 146 7.69 4.44 6.66
N GLY A 147 8.68 3.88 5.98
CA GLY A 147 9.67 3.03 6.64
C GLY A 147 10.63 3.87 7.47
N ILE A 148 10.61 3.68 8.78
CA ILE A 148 11.48 4.42 9.71
C ILE A 148 12.87 3.82 9.65
N LYS A 149 13.74 4.53 8.93
CA LYS A 149 15.17 4.26 8.73
C LYS A 149 15.90 5.57 8.50
N LEU A 150 17.22 5.59 8.56
CA LEU A 150 18.00 6.78 8.23
C LEU A 150 17.66 7.27 6.81
N GLY A 151 17.36 8.57 6.66
CA GLY A 151 16.89 9.19 5.42
C GLY A 151 15.36 9.24 5.28
N CYS A 152 14.58 8.61 6.17
CA CYS A 152 13.12 8.56 6.09
C CYS A 152 12.47 9.95 6.10
N ILE A 153 13.03 10.94 6.81
CA ILE A 153 12.48 12.30 6.86
C ILE A 153 12.46 12.91 5.45
N ASN A 154 13.60 12.88 4.75
CA ASN A 154 13.70 13.41 3.38
C ASN A 154 12.74 12.71 2.42
N HIS A 155 12.75 11.36 2.39
CA HIS A 155 11.88 10.59 1.48
C HIS A 155 10.39 10.83 1.78
N SER A 156 10.03 11.00 3.04
CA SER A 156 8.65 11.28 3.44
C SER A 156 8.19 12.65 2.96
N LEU A 157 9.00 13.70 3.18
CA LEU A 157 8.65 15.05 2.78
C LEU A 157 8.53 15.17 1.26
N LEU A 158 9.45 14.58 0.50
CA LEU A 158 9.38 14.53 -0.97
C LEU A 158 8.12 13.80 -1.45
N THR A 159 7.76 12.67 -0.84
CA THR A 159 6.57 11.91 -1.21
C THR A 159 5.29 12.69 -0.89
N ILE A 160 5.18 13.25 0.31
CA ILE A 160 4.04 14.05 0.74
C ILE A 160 3.86 15.29 -0.14
N GLU A 161 4.97 15.99 -0.45
CA GLU A 161 4.94 17.16 -1.34
C GLU A 161 4.46 16.80 -2.74
N ALA A 162 4.95 15.68 -3.30
CA ALA A 162 4.52 15.20 -4.61
C ALA A 162 3.01 14.89 -4.65
N ILE A 163 2.47 14.25 -3.60
CA ILE A 163 1.04 13.95 -3.49
C ILE A 163 0.21 15.25 -3.40
N ILE A 164 0.63 16.19 -2.54
CA ILE A 164 -0.07 17.46 -2.33
C ILE A 164 -0.06 18.32 -3.61
N LYS A 165 1.07 18.40 -4.31
CA LYS A 165 1.20 19.14 -5.58
C LYS A 165 0.24 18.65 -6.67
N ARG A 166 -0.14 17.38 -6.64
CA ARG A 166 -1.14 16.81 -7.55
C ARG A 166 -2.58 17.03 -7.08
N GLY A 167 -2.79 17.71 -5.94
CA GLY A 167 -4.12 17.96 -5.38
C GLY A 167 -4.76 16.71 -4.74
N GLN A 168 -3.99 15.64 -4.52
CA GLN A 168 -4.50 14.40 -3.95
C GLN A 168 -4.68 14.50 -2.43
N LYS A 169 -5.69 13.78 -1.92
CA LYS A 169 -6.04 13.78 -0.50
C LYS A 169 -5.26 12.69 0.22
N ILE A 170 -4.46 13.07 1.21
CA ILE A 170 -3.83 12.13 2.14
C ILE A 170 -4.78 11.95 3.33
N PHE A 171 -5.24 10.72 3.56
CA PHE A 171 -6.05 10.34 4.72
C PHE A 171 -5.22 10.34 6.00
N GLY A 172 -4.00 9.83 5.91
CA GLY A 172 -3.05 9.76 7.01
C GLY A 172 -1.78 9.03 6.60
N TRP A 173 -0.89 8.84 7.55
CA TRP A 173 0.36 8.13 7.34
C TRP A 173 0.66 7.13 8.46
N VAL A 174 1.48 6.14 8.16
CA VAL A 174 1.91 5.08 9.09
C VAL A 174 3.43 5.12 9.21
N ALA A 175 3.93 5.18 10.43
CA ALA A 175 5.34 4.95 10.74
C ALA A 175 5.56 3.44 10.94
N ASN A 176 6.34 2.80 10.09
CA ASN A 176 6.71 1.39 10.21
C ASN A 176 8.19 1.28 10.57
N ILE A 177 8.50 0.86 11.79
CA ILE A 177 9.88 0.72 12.28
C ILE A 177 10.50 -0.54 11.68
N LEU A 178 11.54 -0.35 10.83
CA LEU A 178 12.14 -1.42 10.05
C LEU A 178 13.35 -2.08 10.75
N ASP A 179 13.99 -1.36 11.65
CA ASP A 179 15.20 -1.81 12.34
C ASP A 179 15.13 -1.46 13.82
N ASN A 180 15.25 -2.47 14.66
CA ASN A 180 15.24 -2.29 16.12
C ASN A 180 16.49 -1.60 16.66
N ASN A 181 17.57 -1.57 15.86
CA ASN A 181 18.84 -0.94 16.24
C ASN A 181 18.96 0.50 15.72
N MET A 182 17.93 1.04 15.05
CA MET A 182 17.95 2.43 14.60
C MET A 182 18.01 3.38 15.79
N LEU A 183 19.00 4.28 15.78
CA LEU A 183 19.12 5.33 16.77
C LEU A 183 18.02 6.40 16.57
N GLU A 184 17.54 6.98 17.69
CA GLU A 184 16.66 8.14 17.68
C GLU A 184 15.34 7.93 16.91
N VAL A 185 14.76 6.73 16.97
CA VAL A 185 13.49 6.39 16.32
C VAL A 185 12.39 7.38 16.67
N ASP A 186 12.20 7.65 17.98
CA ASP A 186 11.13 8.55 18.46
C ASP A 186 11.37 10.01 18.03
N ALA A 187 12.61 10.46 17.99
CA ALA A 187 12.96 11.79 17.50
C ALA A 187 12.65 11.94 16.01
N ASN A 188 12.92 10.90 15.19
CA ASN A 188 12.57 10.90 13.77
C ASN A 188 11.05 10.94 13.57
N ILE A 189 10.28 10.12 14.30
CA ILE A 189 8.81 10.12 14.22
C ILE A 189 8.24 11.47 14.69
N SER A 190 8.75 12.04 15.78
CA SER A 190 8.36 13.36 16.28
C SER A 190 8.66 14.46 15.26
N SER A 191 9.81 14.41 14.59
CA SER A 191 10.19 15.32 13.51
C SER A 191 9.21 15.24 12.32
N LEU A 192 8.78 14.03 11.95
CA LEU A 192 7.77 13.83 10.91
C LEU A 192 6.39 14.37 11.33
N LYS A 193 5.94 14.14 12.57
CA LYS A 193 4.67 14.67 13.10
C LYS A 193 4.61 16.20 13.05
N GLN A 194 5.74 16.88 13.29
CA GLN A 194 5.81 18.34 13.21
C GLN A 194 5.69 18.88 11.77
N ARG A 195 6.09 18.10 10.77
CA ARG A 195 6.17 18.52 9.36
C ARG A 195 5.02 18.03 8.51
N ILE A 196 4.45 16.88 8.83
CA ILE A 196 3.32 16.28 8.11
C ILE A 196 2.02 16.68 8.84
N LYS A 197 1.18 17.48 8.18
CA LYS A 197 -0.08 17.98 8.75
C LYS A 197 -1.15 16.91 8.90
N GLN A 198 -1.08 15.87 8.09
CA GLN A 198 -2.02 14.76 8.10
C GLN A 198 -1.78 13.85 9.32
N PRO A 199 -2.82 13.17 9.84
CA PRO A 199 -2.69 12.38 11.06
C PRO A 199 -1.75 11.18 10.89
N LEU A 200 -0.95 10.91 11.91
CA LEU A 200 -0.30 9.62 12.11
C LEU A 200 -1.36 8.62 12.57
N ILE A 201 -1.70 7.65 11.72
CA ILE A 201 -2.74 6.66 12.00
C ILE A 201 -2.20 5.37 12.62
N ALA A 202 -0.91 5.12 12.55
CA ALA A 202 -0.26 4.03 13.26
C ALA A 202 1.25 4.26 13.41
N SER A 203 1.80 3.82 14.54
CA SER A 203 3.25 3.66 14.74
C SER A 203 3.51 2.19 15.05
N ILE A 204 3.97 1.46 14.04
CA ILE A 204 4.15 0.02 14.08
C ILE A 204 5.58 -0.27 14.59
N PRO A 205 5.73 -0.96 15.73
CA PRO A 205 7.02 -1.33 16.24
C PRO A 205 7.71 -2.36 15.33
N TYR A 206 9.02 -2.48 15.48
CA TYR A 206 9.76 -3.57 14.85
C TYR A 206 9.17 -4.91 15.28
N SER A 207 8.80 -5.74 14.33
CA SER A 207 8.14 -7.04 14.57
C SER A 207 8.82 -8.12 13.72
N PRO A 208 9.75 -8.89 14.28
CA PRO A 208 10.47 -9.92 13.56
C PRO A 208 9.58 -11.09 13.13
N ASP A 209 8.52 -11.39 13.90
CA ASP A 209 7.56 -12.46 13.61
C ASP A 209 6.52 -12.07 12.55
N ARG A 210 6.42 -10.78 12.20
CA ARG A 210 5.52 -10.23 11.17
C ARG A 210 4.08 -10.76 11.25
N LYS A 211 3.50 -10.79 12.47
CA LYS A 211 2.12 -11.20 12.70
C LYS A 211 1.18 -9.98 12.78
N PRO A 212 0.46 -9.65 11.69
CA PRO A 212 -0.39 -8.45 11.62
C PRO A 212 -1.46 -8.41 12.71
N GLU A 213 -2.01 -9.57 13.09
CA GLU A 213 -3.06 -9.72 14.11
C GLU A 213 -2.63 -9.23 15.49
N ASN A 214 -1.33 -9.26 15.81
CA ASN A 214 -0.79 -8.80 17.09
C ASN A 214 -0.61 -7.27 17.13
N LEU A 215 -0.65 -6.61 15.97
CA LEU A 215 -0.28 -5.20 15.82
C LEU A 215 -1.45 -4.27 15.53
N LYS A 216 -2.67 -4.79 15.38
CA LYS A 216 -3.87 -3.97 15.11
C LYS A 216 -4.13 -2.89 16.15
N ASN A 217 -3.74 -3.11 17.41
CA ASN A 217 -3.95 -2.16 18.51
C ASN A 217 -3.05 -0.90 18.41
N TYR A 218 -2.05 -0.89 17.54
CA TYR A 218 -1.22 0.28 17.24
C TYR A 218 -1.87 1.23 16.22
N VAL A 219 -3.04 0.86 15.67
CA VAL A 219 -3.79 1.68 14.72
C VAL A 219 -4.77 2.59 15.47
N THR A 220 -4.76 3.87 15.11
CA THR A 220 -5.74 4.88 15.54
C THR A 220 -6.39 5.47 14.30
N TRP A 221 -7.64 5.09 14.02
CA TRP A 221 -8.32 5.59 12.84
C TRP A 221 -8.86 7.00 13.10
N PRO A 222 -8.67 7.97 12.18
CA PRO A 222 -9.03 9.38 12.42
C PRO A 222 -10.50 9.68 12.66
N ASN A 223 -11.38 8.79 12.22
CA ASN A 223 -12.82 8.84 12.44
C ASN A 223 -13.28 7.45 12.86
N ASP A 224 -14.43 7.33 13.52
CA ASP A 224 -15.00 6.03 13.85
C ASP A 224 -15.23 5.18 12.59
N LEU A 225 -14.91 3.88 12.66
CA LEU A 225 -15.08 2.90 11.58
C LEU A 225 -16.54 2.51 11.37
#